data_c141a8dea7ca797422d272eebab84f75
#
_entry.id   c141a8dea7ca797422d272eebab84f75
#
_cell.length_a   1.000
_cell.length_b   1.000
_cell.length_c   1.000
_cell.angle_alpha   90.00
_cell.angle_beta   90.00
_cell.angle_gamma   90.00
#
_symmetry.space_group_name_H-M   'P 1'
#
loop_
_entity.id
_entity.type
_entity.pdbx_description
1 polymer ?
#
loop_
_entity_poly.entity_id
_entity_poly.type
_entity_poly.pdbx_seq_one_letter_code
_entity_poly.pdbx_strand_id
1 'polypeptide(L)'
;LNKLSQSLTSFFGSANFAFLNRNKVEKVYYLLFRDEKYRLGIIGGIINGSFYSPFSAPFGGFIFLSEDVKISQIDSALELLIEWSKNNNIKRIRLVLPPAIYNESFIAKQSNSLFRKGFIVENIDLNYSFKTDCFPENYSDCIWRNARKNLNVAMKNNLSFHLCQGNVEKQIAYDIIKKNRETKGYPLKMSWNQIVENDCDFTFRFFYMPGSTRRFSCICNNF
;
A
#
# COMPACT_ATOMS: atom_id res chain seq x y z
N LEU A 1 -7.72 9.51 13.95
CA LEU A 1 -6.93 8.39 13.39
C LEU A 1 -5.49 8.39 13.87
N ASN A 2 -4.82 9.53 13.97
CA ASN A 2 -3.41 9.62 14.39
C ASN A 2 -3.12 9.22 15.85
N LYS A 3 -4.13 9.03 16.69
CA LYS A 3 -3.99 8.56 18.09
C LYS A 3 -4.19 7.05 18.26
N LEU A 4 -4.53 6.35 17.19
CA LEU A 4 -4.70 4.90 17.18
C LEU A 4 -3.34 4.27 16.90
N SER A 5 -2.99 3.25 17.65
CA SER A 5 -1.65 2.65 17.61
C SER A 5 -1.17 2.45 16.17
N GLN A 6 -0.01 2.98 15.84
CA GLN A 6 0.61 2.88 14.50
C GLN A 6 0.77 1.42 14.04
N SER A 7 0.66 0.46 14.95
CA SER A 7 0.78 -0.97 14.68
C SER A 7 -0.41 -1.59 13.96
N LEU A 8 -1.60 -0.97 13.99
CA LEU A 8 -2.83 -1.53 13.40
C LEU A 8 -3.19 -0.91 12.04
N THR A 9 -2.57 0.21 11.67
CA THR A 9 -2.85 0.89 10.39
C THR A 9 -1.66 0.75 9.46
N SER A 10 -1.90 0.30 8.23
CA SER A 10 -0.87 0.36 7.20
C SER A 10 -0.56 1.82 6.85
N PHE A 11 0.65 2.09 6.37
CA PHE A 11 1.04 3.38 5.81
C PHE A 11 -0.02 3.97 4.86
N PHE A 12 -0.52 3.14 3.95
CA PHE A 12 -1.52 3.53 2.95
C PHE A 12 -2.91 3.83 3.55
N GLY A 13 -3.19 3.32 4.74
CA GLY A 13 -4.41 3.57 5.50
C GLY A 13 -4.30 4.78 6.43
N SER A 14 -3.22 5.56 6.38
CA SER A 14 -3.05 6.73 7.23
C SER A 14 -3.75 7.98 6.68
N ALA A 15 -4.19 8.86 7.58
CA ALA A 15 -4.79 10.12 7.21
C ALA A 15 -3.79 11.05 6.49
N ASN A 16 -2.51 11.01 6.88
CA ASN A 16 -1.45 11.80 6.27
C ASN A 16 -1.24 11.39 4.81
N PHE A 17 -1.18 10.08 4.52
CA PHE A 17 -1.05 9.60 3.14
C PHE A 17 -2.24 10.02 2.27
N ALA A 18 -3.45 9.93 2.80
CA ALA A 18 -4.64 10.37 2.08
C ALA A 18 -4.64 11.88 1.85
N PHE A 19 -4.21 12.67 2.84
CA PHE A 19 -4.11 14.12 2.73
C PHE A 19 -3.10 14.55 1.65
N LEU A 20 -1.93 13.91 1.58
CA LEU A 20 -0.91 14.17 0.55
C LEU A 20 -1.42 13.91 -0.88
N ASN A 21 -2.33 12.96 -1.02
CA ASN A 21 -2.88 12.57 -2.31
C ASN A 21 -4.26 13.17 -2.62
N ARG A 22 -4.75 14.09 -1.79
CA ARG A 22 -6.12 14.67 -1.89
C ARG A 22 -6.45 15.33 -3.22
N ASN A 23 -5.43 15.84 -3.92
CA ASN A 23 -5.57 16.50 -5.22
C ASN A 23 -5.90 15.53 -6.37
N LYS A 24 -5.88 14.22 -6.14
CA LYS A 24 -6.21 13.19 -7.13
C LYS A 24 -7.69 12.84 -7.16
N VAL A 25 -8.48 13.40 -6.26
CA VAL A 25 -9.91 13.12 -6.09
C VAL A 25 -10.68 14.42 -5.86
N GLU A 26 -11.97 14.40 -6.16
CA GLU A 26 -12.86 15.53 -5.93
C GLU A 26 -13.03 15.83 -4.43
N LYS A 27 -13.11 14.77 -3.63
CA LYS A 27 -13.26 14.89 -2.18
C LYS A 27 -12.72 13.62 -1.50
N VAL A 28 -12.03 13.82 -0.38
CA VAL A 28 -11.57 12.73 0.50
C VAL A 28 -12.54 12.56 1.65
N TYR A 29 -12.87 11.32 1.97
CA TYR A 29 -13.67 10.97 3.13
C TYR A 29 -12.90 10.06 4.09
N TYR A 30 -13.06 10.35 5.39
CA TYR A 30 -12.54 9.58 6.51
C TYR A 30 -13.75 9.10 7.31
N LEU A 31 -14.25 7.90 7.00
CA LEU A 31 -15.43 7.37 7.64
C LEU A 31 -15.00 6.47 8.81
N LEU A 32 -15.57 6.72 9.97
CA LEU A 32 -15.32 5.96 11.19
C LEU A 32 -16.61 5.30 11.65
N PHE A 33 -16.54 4.01 11.93
CA PHE A 33 -17.68 3.21 12.37
C PHE A 33 -17.52 2.93 13.87
N ARG A 34 -18.55 3.27 14.63
CA ARG A 34 -18.56 3.23 16.09
C ARG A 34 -19.80 2.50 16.58
N ASP A 35 -19.60 1.59 17.56
CA ASP A 35 -20.61 1.15 18.50
C ASP A 35 -20.37 1.86 19.85
N GLU A 36 -19.93 1.16 20.88
CA GLU A 36 -19.45 1.76 22.13
C GLU A 36 -18.06 2.40 21.96
N LYS A 37 -17.22 1.84 21.07
CA LYS A 37 -15.90 2.35 20.69
C LYS A 37 -15.73 2.37 19.17
N TYR A 38 -14.75 3.11 18.68
CA TYR A 38 -14.38 3.07 17.28
C TYR A 38 -13.77 1.70 16.92
N ARG A 39 -14.36 0.97 16.00
CA ARG A 39 -13.97 -0.37 15.59
C ARG A 39 -13.28 -0.41 14.26
N LEU A 40 -13.86 0.27 13.29
CA LEU A 40 -13.48 0.25 11.90
C LEU A 40 -13.37 1.67 11.37
N GLY A 41 -12.51 1.84 10.41
CA GLY A 41 -12.44 3.04 9.59
C GLY A 41 -12.27 2.70 8.12
N ILE A 42 -12.61 3.61 7.25
CA ILE A 42 -12.30 3.53 5.83
C ILE A 42 -11.95 4.92 5.32
N ILE A 43 -10.89 4.98 4.53
CA ILE A 43 -10.46 6.18 3.83
C ILE A 43 -10.70 5.97 2.34
N GLY A 44 -11.36 6.92 1.71
CA GLY A 44 -11.59 6.86 0.28
C GLY A 44 -11.79 8.23 -0.33
N GLY A 45 -11.84 8.27 -1.64
CA GLY A 45 -12.03 9.49 -2.41
C GLY A 45 -13.12 9.34 -3.47
N ILE A 46 -13.73 10.45 -3.83
CA ILE A 46 -14.72 10.52 -4.91
C ILE A 46 -14.03 10.84 -6.23
N ILE A 47 -14.30 10.05 -7.24
CA ILE A 47 -13.89 10.26 -8.62
C ILE A 47 -15.10 9.97 -9.51
N ASN A 48 -15.55 10.94 -10.28
CA ASN A 48 -16.71 10.83 -11.19
C ASN A 48 -17.96 10.24 -10.51
N GLY A 49 -18.25 10.72 -9.29
CA GLY A 49 -19.41 10.26 -8.51
C GLY A 49 -19.31 8.83 -7.98
N SER A 50 -18.14 8.25 -7.95
CA SER A 50 -17.88 6.91 -7.40
C SER A 50 -16.89 7.00 -6.24
N PHE A 51 -17.10 6.19 -5.19
CA PHE A 51 -16.21 6.10 -4.03
C PHE A 51 -15.16 5.02 -4.24
N TYR A 52 -13.90 5.40 -4.12
CA TYR A 52 -12.74 4.52 -4.27
C TYR A 52 -11.97 4.41 -2.95
N SER A 53 -11.76 3.20 -2.48
CA SER A 53 -10.82 2.92 -1.40
C SER A 53 -9.90 1.75 -1.79
N PRO A 54 -8.66 2.04 -2.12
CA PRO A 54 -7.97 3.32 -2.10
C PRO A 54 -8.24 4.17 -3.35
N PHE A 55 -7.87 5.44 -3.30
CA PHE A 55 -7.84 6.31 -4.48
C PHE A 55 -6.41 6.62 -4.99
N SER A 56 -5.39 6.32 -4.21
CA SER A 56 -3.97 6.56 -4.58
C SER A 56 -2.99 5.59 -3.93
N ALA A 57 -3.44 4.46 -3.43
CA ALA A 57 -2.63 3.42 -2.79
C ALA A 57 -2.81 2.09 -3.53
N PRO A 58 -1.95 1.09 -3.30
CA PRO A 58 -2.12 -0.24 -3.89
C PRO A 58 -3.34 -0.99 -3.34
N PHE A 59 -3.70 -0.76 -2.08
CA PHE A 59 -4.87 -1.36 -1.43
C PHE A 59 -5.46 -0.43 -0.35
N GLY A 60 -6.70 -0.69 0.01
CA GLY A 60 -7.50 0.05 1.00
C GLY A 60 -8.58 -0.85 1.60
N GLY A 61 -9.83 -0.40 1.59
CA GLY A 61 -10.93 -1.07 2.27
C GLY A 61 -11.01 -0.69 3.74
N PHE A 62 -11.66 -1.51 4.55
CA PHE A 62 -11.75 -1.24 5.98
C PHE A 62 -10.40 -1.44 6.67
N ILE A 63 -10.14 -0.53 7.59
CA ILE A 63 -9.04 -0.59 8.56
C ILE A 63 -9.69 -0.92 9.90
N PHE A 64 -9.20 -1.95 10.57
CA PHE A 64 -9.64 -2.24 11.92
C PHE A 64 -8.87 -1.38 12.93
N LEU A 65 -9.60 -0.88 13.91
CA LEU A 65 -9.08 -0.04 14.98
C LEU A 65 -9.03 -0.80 16.33
N SER A 66 -9.39 -2.08 16.28
CA SER A 66 -9.45 -2.99 17.41
C SER A 66 -9.29 -4.42 16.89
N GLU A 67 -8.46 -5.23 17.52
CA GLU A 67 -8.18 -6.61 17.12
C GLU A 67 -9.38 -7.55 17.27
N ASP A 68 -10.33 -7.20 18.12
CA ASP A 68 -11.51 -7.97 18.48
C ASP A 68 -12.72 -7.76 17.54
N VAL A 69 -12.48 -7.27 16.31
CA VAL A 69 -13.57 -6.99 15.35
C VAL A 69 -14.28 -8.28 14.95
N LYS A 70 -15.59 -8.32 15.20
CA LYS A 70 -16.49 -9.42 14.83
C LYS A 70 -17.03 -9.22 13.41
N ILE A 71 -17.41 -10.32 12.75
CA ILE A 71 -17.98 -10.26 11.41
C ILE A 71 -19.27 -9.43 11.36
N SER A 72 -20.11 -9.52 12.41
CA SER A 72 -21.33 -8.71 12.52
C SER A 72 -21.07 -7.20 12.54
N GLN A 73 -19.94 -6.77 13.10
CA GLN A 73 -19.56 -5.36 13.10
C GLN A 73 -19.10 -4.88 11.73
N ILE A 74 -18.45 -5.77 10.95
CA ILE A 74 -18.12 -5.50 9.55
C ILE A 74 -19.40 -5.41 8.71
N ASP A 75 -20.36 -6.30 8.95
CA ASP A 75 -21.65 -6.29 8.26
C ASP A 75 -22.40 -4.97 8.51
N SER A 76 -22.48 -4.54 9.77
CA SER A 76 -23.11 -3.26 10.12
C SER A 76 -22.39 -2.07 9.53
N ALA A 77 -21.04 -2.09 9.52
CA ALA A 77 -20.27 -1.02 8.89
C ALA A 77 -20.48 -0.95 7.37
N LEU A 78 -20.64 -2.10 6.71
CA LEU A 78 -20.97 -2.15 5.27
C LEU A 78 -22.38 -1.62 4.99
N GLU A 79 -23.36 -1.96 5.82
CA GLU A 79 -24.72 -1.42 5.71
C GLU A 79 -24.71 0.11 5.80
N LEU A 80 -24.03 0.65 6.81
CA LEU A 80 -23.88 2.09 6.98
C LEU A 80 -23.12 2.74 5.81
N LEU A 81 -22.10 2.09 5.28
CA LEU A 81 -21.37 2.58 4.11
C LEU A 81 -22.27 2.62 2.86
N ILE A 82 -23.09 1.60 2.65
CA ILE A 82 -24.03 1.54 1.53
C ILE A 82 -25.11 2.61 1.68
N GLU A 83 -25.68 2.77 2.87
CA GLU A 83 -26.66 3.81 3.17
C GLU A 83 -26.07 5.21 2.97
N TRP A 84 -24.88 5.46 3.53
CA TRP A 84 -24.17 6.72 3.34
C TRP A 84 -23.93 7.01 1.86
N SER A 85 -23.56 5.99 1.08
CA SER A 85 -23.32 6.17 -0.36
C SER A 85 -24.58 6.58 -1.10
N LYS A 86 -25.72 6.00 -0.77
CA LYS A 86 -27.03 6.37 -1.36
C LYS A 86 -27.39 7.82 -1.02
N ASN A 87 -27.26 8.20 0.25
CA ASN A 87 -27.56 9.54 0.74
C ASN A 87 -26.63 10.62 0.15
N ASN A 88 -25.46 10.25 -0.36
CA ASN A 88 -24.51 11.16 -1.02
C ASN A 88 -24.50 11.02 -2.55
N ASN A 89 -25.48 10.34 -3.15
CA ASN A 89 -25.59 10.13 -4.60
C ASN A 89 -24.36 9.47 -5.22
N ILE A 90 -23.71 8.58 -4.47
CA ILE A 90 -22.55 7.82 -4.93
C ILE A 90 -23.05 6.62 -5.75
N LYS A 91 -22.65 6.58 -7.02
CA LYS A 91 -23.11 5.56 -7.98
C LYS A 91 -22.47 4.20 -7.78
N ARG A 92 -21.24 4.17 -7.25
CA ARG A 92 -20.44 2.95 -7.13
C ARG A 92 -19.48 3.06 -5.94
N ILE A 93 -19.31 1.95 -5.24
CA ILE A 93 -18.25 1.76 -4.24
C ILE A 93 -17.27 0.74 -4.81
N ARG A 94 -16.00 1.13 -4.90
CA ARG A 94 -14.91 0.23 -5.31
C ARG A 94 -13.90 0.12 -4.19
N LEU A 95 -13.65 -1.12 -3.76
CA LEU A 95 -12.67 -1.43 -2.72
C LEU A 95 -11.60 -2.33 -3.30
N VAL A 96 -10.34 -2.06 -2.98
CA VAL A 96 -9.21 -2.94 -3.30
C VAL A 96 -8.64 -3.41 -1.98
N LEU A 97 -8.87 -4.67 -1.65
CA LEU A 97 -8.44 -5.24 -0.38
C LEU A 97 -6.93 -5.53 -0.40
N PRO A 98 -6.26 -5.46 0.77
CA PRO A 98 -4.88 -5.89 0.87
C PRO A 98 -4.75 -7.41 0.68
N PRO A 99 -3.57 -7.91 0.29
CA PRO A 99 -3.27 -9.33 0.29
C PRO A 99 -3.52 -9.97 1.67
N ALA A 100 -4.02 -11.21 1.68
CA ALA A 100 -4.38 -11.93 2.92
C ALA A 100 -3.23 -12.03 3.92
N ILE A 101 -1.97 -12.05 3.45
CA ILE A 101 -0.78 -12.12 4.28
C ILE A 101 -0.68 -11.00 5.34
N TYR A 102 -1.30 -9.83 5.10
CA TYR A 102 -1.26 -8.73 6.07
C TYR A 102 -2.13 -9.00 7.32
N ASN A 103 -3.28 -9.65 7.14
CA ASN A 103 -4.14 -10.12 8.23
C ASN A 103 -5.19 -11.10 7.69
N GLU A 104 -4.87 -12.38 7.68
CA GLU A 104 -5.70 -13.42 7.08
C GLU A 104 -7.12 -13.43 7.64
N SER A 105 -7.26 -13.40 8.97
CA SER A 105 -8.58 -13.44 9.63
C SER A 105 -9.45 -12.24 9.28
N PHE A 106 -8.91 -11.03 9.35
CA PHE A 106 -9.67 -9.82 9.08
C PHE A 106 -10.05 -9.71 7.61
N ILE A 107 -9.12 -10.01 6.71
CA ILE A 107 -9.37 -9.93 5.26
C ILE A 107 -10.37 -11.00 4.83
N ALA A 108 -10.32 -12.21 5.41
CA ALA A 108 -11.34 -13.25 5.17
C ALA A 108 -12.73 -12.81 5.64
N LYS A 109 -12.85 -12.24 6.85
CA LYS A 109 -14.11 -11.69 7.37
C LYS A 109 -14.63 -10.58 6.47
N GLN A 110 -13.76 -9.64 6.06
CA GLN A 110 -14.13 -8.52 5.18
C GLN A 110 -14.62 -9.01 3.82
N SER A 111 -13.90 -9.95 3.19
CA SER A 111 -14.27 -10.52 1.89
C SER A 111 -15.62 -11.26 1.98
N ASN A 112 -15.83 -12.05 3.03
CA ASN A 112 -17.09 -12.75 3.26
C ASN A 112 -18.27 -11.78 3.44
N SER A 113 -18.09 -10.73 4.26
CA SER A 113 -19.12 -9.72 4.48
C SER A 113 -19.46 -8.95 3.20
N LEU A 114 -18.44 -8.56 2.41
CA LEU A 114 -18.65 -7.91 1.12
C LEU A 114 -19.47 -8.77 0.18
N PHE A 115 -19.11 -10.06 0.04
CA PHE A 115 -19.85 -10.99 -0.80
C PHE A 115 -21.32 -11.12 -0.37
N ARG A 116 -21.60 -11.31 0.93
CA ARG A 116 -22.96 -11.40 1.46
C ARG A 116 -23.79 -10.11 1.29
N LYS A 117 -23.14 -8.97 1.21
CA LYS A 117 -23.77 -7.65 0.96
C LYS A 117 -23.89 -7.31 -0.53
N GLY A 118 -23.64 -8.27 -1.43
CA GLY A 118 -23.86 -8.13 -2.86
C GLY A 118 -22.74 -7.42 -3.62
N PHE A 119 -21.56 -7.27 -3.01
CA PHE A 119 -20.40 -6.82 -3.77
C PHE A 119 -19.92 -7.92 -4.71
N ILE A 120 -19.55 -7.52 -5.92
CA ILE A 120 -18.99 -8.41 -6.93
C ILE A 120 -17.47 -8.30 -6.97
N VAL A 121 -16.80 -9.41 -7.22
CA VAL A 121 -15.35 -9.43 -7.45
C VAL A 121 -15.09 -9.00 -8.89
N GLU A 122 -14.37 -7.90 -9.04
CA GLU A 122 -14.00 -7.35 -10.35
C GLU A 122 -12.68 -7.95 -10.86
N ASN A 123 -11.68 -8.01 -10.00
CA ASN A 123 -10.36 -8.57 -10.29
C ASN A 123 -9.81 -9.31 -9.09
N ILE A 124 -8.99 -10.33 -9.34
CA ILE A 124 -8.18 -11.02 -8.33
C ILE A 124 -6.75 -11.02 -8.80
N ASP A 125 -5.88 -10.37 -8.02
CA ASP A 125 -4.44 -10.33 -8.29
C ASP A 125 -3.74 -11.50 -7.58
N LEU A 126 -2.80 -12.13 -8.29
CA LEU A 126 -1.94 -13.16 -7.72
C LEU A 126 -0.77 -12.51 -6.99
N ASN A 127 -0.71 -12.71 -5.68
CA ASN A 127 0.36 -12.17 -4.84
C ASN A 127 1.31 -13.28 -4.40
N TYR A 128 2.60 -13.00 -4.51
CA TYR A 128 3.66 -13.86 -4.01
C TYR A 128 4.32 -13.21 -2.81
N SER A 129 4.52 -13.99 -1.76
CA SER A 129 5.18 -13.55 -0.55
C SER A 129 6.00 -14.67 0.05
N PHE A 130 7.00 -14.33 0.85
CA PHE A 130 7.77 -15.25 1.64
C PHE A 130 8.10 -14.63 2.99
N LYS A 131 8.20 -15.46 4.02
CA LYS A 131 8.60 -15.00 5.35
C LYS A 131 10.13 -14.94 5.41
N THR A 132 10.66 -13.78 5.77
CA THR A 132 12.12 -13.55 5.83
C THR A 132 12.79 -14.26 7.00
N ASP A 133 12.06 -14.49 8.07
CA ASP A 133 12.49 -15.24 9.27
C ASP A 133 12.67 -16.75 9.02
N CYS A 134 12.12 -17.25 7.91
CA CYS A 134 12.27 -18.64 7.50
C CYS A 134 13.49 -18.88 6.58
N PHE A 135 14.28 -17.86 6.29
CA PHE A 135 15.47 -18.05 5.48
C PHE A 135 16.57 -18.76 6.29
N PRO A 136 17.23 -19.78 5.71
CA PRO A 136 18.44 -20.32 6.29
C PRO A 136 19.54 -19.27 6.29
N GLU A 137 20.58 -19.48 7.13
CA GLU A 137 21.73 -18.57 7.22
C GLU A 137 22.34 -18.25 5.85
N ASN A 138 22.31 -19.22 4.94
CA ASN A 138 22.77 -19.02 3.57
C ASN A 138 21.59 -18.84 2.60
N TYR A 139 21.25 -17.60 2.29
CA TYR A 139 20.20 -17.23 1.32
C TYR A 139 20.36 -17.93 -0.04
N SER A 140 21.61 -18.18 -0.49
CA SER A 140 21.88 -18.81 -1.78
C SER A 140 21.29 -20.22 -1.92
N ASP A 141 21.06 -20.91 -0.81
CA ASP A 141 20.55 -22.29 -0.81
C ASP A 141 19.03 -22.34 -1.05
N CYS A 142 18.32 -21.22 -0.79
CA CYS A 142 16.87 -21.09 -0.96
C CYS A 142 16.45 -20.66 -2.35
N ILE A 143 17.36 -20.13 -3.15
CA ILE A 143 17.03 -19.57 -4.46
C ILE A 143 17.24 -20.58 -5.59
N TRP A 144 16.38 -20.47 -6.60
CA TRP A 144 16.46 -21.31 -7.79
C TRP A 144 17.82 -21.20 -8.49
N ARG A 145 18.24 -22.25 -9.15
CA ARG A 145 19.54 -22.35 -9.85
C ARG A 145 19.84 -21.15 -10.74
N ASN A 146 18.86 -20.69 -11.54
CA ASN A 146 19.03 -19.53 -12.43
C ASN A 146 19.20 -18.22 -11.64
N ALA A 147 18.45 -18.02 -10.55
CA ALA A 147 18.60 -16.87 -9.67
C ALA A 147 19.97 -16.86 -9.00
N ARG A 148 20.45 -18.02 -8.54
CA ARG A 148 21.80 -18.20 -7.96
C ARG A 148 22.90 -17.86 -8.97
N LYS A 149 22.76 -18.32 -10.23
CA LYS A 149 23.70 -17.96 -11.30
C LYS A 149 23.74 -16.45 -11.52
N ASN A 150 22.58 -15.80 -11.59
CA ASN A 150 22.50 -14.36 -11.76
C ASN A 150 23.07 -13.58 -10.56
N LEU A 151 22.82 -14.06 -9.34
CA LEU A 151 23.41 -13.51 -8.12
C LEU A 151 24.93 -13.58 -8.17
N ASN A 152 25.51 -14.74 -8.51
CA ASN A 152 26.94 -14.93 -8.61
C ASN A 152 27.58 -14.02 -9.68
N VAL A 153 26.89 -13.78 -10.79
CA VAL A 153 27.33 -12.80 -11.80
C VAL A 153 27.27 -11.38 -11.26
N ALA A 154 26.21 -11.02 -10.54
CA ALA A 154 26.07 -9.70 -9.92
C ALA A 154 27.17 -9.45 -8.86
N MET A 155 27.47 -10.43 -8.04
CA MET A 155 28.51 -10.37 -7.00
C MET A 155 29.91 -10.08 -7.58
N LYS A 156 30.18 -10.53 -8.82
CA LYS A 156 31.46 -10.27 -9.50
C LYS A 156 31.60 -8.83 -10.03
N ASN A 157 30.53 -8.06 -10.07
CA ASN A 157 30.53 -6.71 -10.63
C ASN A 157 30.86 -5.60 -9.62
N ASN A 158 31.37 -5.94 -8.44
CA ASN A 158 31.75 -4.99 -7.38
C ASN A 158 30.68 -3.91 -7.13
N LEU A 159 29.42 -4.32 -7.11
CA LEU A 159 28.31 -3.40 -6.84
C LEU A 159 28.34 -2.96 -5.38
N SER A 160 28.32 -1.67 -5.14
CA SER A 160 28.13 -1.11 -3.80
C SER A 160 26.66 -0.73 -3.60
N PHE A 161 26.24 -0.83 -2.35
CA PHE A 161 24.86 -0.53 -1.95
C PHE A 161 24.90 0.31 -0.68
N HIS A 162 24.32 1.50 -0.72
CA HIS A 162 24.26 2.39 0.44
C HIS A 162 22.92 3.11 0.53
N LEU A 163 22.58 3.53 1.72
CA LEU A 163 21.41 4.36 1.97
C LEU A 163 21.69 5.77 1.47
N CYS A 164 20.81 6.30 0.61
CA CYS A 164 20.92 7.69 0.14
C CYS A 164 20.82 8.66 1.32
N GLN A 165 21.81 9.55 1.42
CA GLN A 165 21.85 10.60 2.41
C GLN A 165 21.56 11.95 1.76
N GLY A 166 20.61 12.68 2.35
CA GLY A 166 20.24 14.00 1.84
C GLY A 166 19.45 13.99 0.52
N ASN A 167 18.96 15.17 0.16
CA ASN A 167 18.03 15.30 -0.97
C ASN A 167 18.71 15.12 -2.34
N VAL A 168 20.00 15.39 -2.45
CA VAL A 168 20.73 15.26 -3.73
C VAL A 168 20.78 13.80 -4.19
N GLU A 169 21.21 12.89 -3.32
CA GLU A 169 21.26 11.46 -3.66
C GLU A 169 19.88 10.87 -3.89
N LYS A 170 18.89 11.28 -3.08
CA LYS A 170 17.49 10.89 -3.26
C LYS A 170 16.94 11.36 -4.60
N GLN A 171 17.26 12.58 -5.01
CA GLN A 171 16.88 13.12 -6.33
C GLN A 171 17.49 12.31 -7.46
N ILE A 172 18.77 11.98 -7.39
CA ILE A 172 19.45 11.14 -8.38
C ILE A 172 18.76 9.77 -8.48
N ALA A 173 18.48 9.13 -7.35
CA ALA A 173 17.78 7.85 -7.33
C ALA A 173 16.37 7.93 -7.94
N TYR A 174 15.63 9.01 -7.63
CA TYR A 174 14.33 9.28 -8.23
C TYR A 174 14.41 9.44 -9.75
N ASP A 175 15.33 10.23 -10.25
CA ASP A 175 15.47 10.50 -11.69
C ASP A 175 15.83 9.25 -12.47
N ILE A 176 16.64 8.38 -11.90
CA ILE A 176 17.00 7.09 -12.49
C ILE A 176 15.75 6.18 -12.57
N ILE A 177 14.98 6.07 -11.48
CA ILE A 177 13.74 5.28 -11.47
C ILE A 177 12.75 5.87 -12.48
N LYS A 178 12.58 7.19 -12.48
CA LYS A 178 11.70 7.91 -13.40
C LYS A 178 12.07 7.59 -14.85
N LYS A 179 13.32 7.77 -15.24
CA LYS A 179 13.83 7.48 -16.58
C LYS A 179 13.59 6.02 -16.98
N ASN A 180 13.89 5.07 -16.10
CA ASN A 180 13.65 3.64 -16.35
C ASN A 180 12.17 3.32 -16.57
N ARG A 181 11.28 3.94 -15.79
CA ARG A 181 9.82 3.75 -15.91
C ARG A 181 9.29 4.36 -17.20
N GLU A 182 9.71 5.57 -17.55
CA GLU A 182 9.34 6.26 -18.79
C GLU A 182 9.77 5.46 -20.02
N THR A 183 11.01 4.94 -20.03
CA THR A 183 11.52 4.09 -21.13
C THR A 183 10.69 2.81 -21.32
N LYS A 184 10.06 2.31 -20.26
CA LYS A 184 9.19 1.13 -20.31
C LYS A 184 7.71 1.45 -20.58
N GLY A 185 7.35 2.71 -20.81
CA GLY A 185 5.98 3.13 -21.01
C GLY A 185 5.11 3.17 -19.74
N TYR A 186 5.70 3.09 -18.56
CA TYR A 186 5.01 3.13 -17.26
C TYR A 186 5.49 4.31 -16.41
N PRO A 187 5.14 5.57 -16.73
CA PRO A 187 5.64 6.74 -16.03
C PRO A 187 5.30 6.69 -14.53
N LEU A 188 6.16 7.30 -13.71
CA LEU A 188 5.91 7.45 -12.28
C LEU A 188 4.70 8.37 -12.05
N LYS A 189 3.78 7.91 -11.21
CA LYS A 189 2.61 8.71 -10.80
C LYS A 189 2.93 9.66 -9.64
N MET A 190 3.99 9.41 -8.90
CA MET A 190 4.44 10.21 -7.75
C MET A 190 5.51 11.20 -8.21
N SER A 191 5.29 12.49 -7.94
CA SER A 191 6.27 13.54 -8.25
C SER A 191 7.39 13.59 -7.21
N TRP A 192 8.48 14.26 -7.54
CA TRP A 192 9.58 14.50 -6.61
C TRP A 192 9.11 15.25 -5.35
N ASN A 193 8.29 16.29 -5.50
CA ASN A 193 7.77 17.04 -4.37
C ASN A 193 6.95 16.17 -3.41
N GLN A 194 6.13 15.27 -3.95
CA GLN A 194 5.40 14.31 -3.13
C GLN A 194 6.31 13.35 -2.35
N ILE A 195 7.48 13.01 -2.91
CA ILE A 195 8.47 12.18 -2.21
C ILE A 195 9.10 12.96 -1.07
N VAL A 196 9.50 14.21 -1.31
CA VAL A 196 10.09 15.05 -0.28
C VAL A 196 9.09 15.34 0.85
N GLU A 197 7.84 15.65 0.52
CA GLU A 197 6.77 15.84 1.51
C GLU A 197 6.51 14.57 2.34
N ASN A 198 6.52 13.40 1.69
CA ASN A 198 6.39 12.13 2.40
C ASN A 198 7.57 11.79 3.29
N ASP A 199 8.78 12.20 2.92
CA ASP A 199 10.02 11.92 3.69
C ASP A 199 10.05 12.68 5.03
N CYS A 200 9.33 13.81 5.13
CA CYS A 200 9.16 14.54 6.38
C CYS A 200 8.28 13.79 7.40
N ASP A 201 7.29 13.06 6.91
CA ASP A 201 6.32 12.31 7.74
C ASP A 201 6.67 10.82 7.88
N PHE A 202 7.48 10.28 6.96
CA PHE A 202 7.80 8.86 6.86
C PHE A 202 9.25 8.68 6.42
N THR A 203 9.97 7.78 7.08
CA THR A 203 11.35 7.45 6.69
C THR A 203 11.36 6.60 5.43
N PHE A 204 11.55 7.21 4.26
CA PHE A 204 11.85 6.50 3.03
C PHE A 204 13.33 6.12 3.01
N ARG A 205 13.63 4.85 2.73
CA ARG A 205 14.99 4.37 2.53
C ARG A 205 15.23 4.18 1.03
N PHE A 206 16.04 5.05 0.46
CA PHE A 206 16.51 4.93 -0.90
C PHE A 206 17.89 4.29 -0.91
N PHE A 207 18.07 3.33 -1.80
CA PHE A 207 19.36 2.67 -1.96
C PHE A 207 19.86 2.90 -3.38
N TYR A 208 21.13 3.25 -3.50
CA TYR A 208 21.79 3.53 -4.75
C TYR A 208 22.95 2.56 -4.98
N MET A 209 23.05 2.02 -6.19
CA MET A 209 24.18 1.19 -6.62
C MET A 209 24.97 1.95 -7.68
N PRO A 210 26.11 2.57 -7.34
CA PRO A 210 26.95 3.23 -8.31
C PRO A 210 27.53 2.21 -9.30
N GLY A 211 27.58 2.60 -10.58
CA GLY A 211 28.19 1.79 -11.64
C GLY A 211 27.27 0.82 -12.38
N SER A 212 26.00 0.68 -12.00
CA SER A 212 25.07 -0.16 -12.75
C SER A 212 24.12 0.68 -13.64
N THR A 213 24.25 0.52 -14.95
CA THR A 213 23.34 1.16 -15.92
C THR A 213 21.97 0.49 -16.03
N ARG A 214 21.67 -0.58 -15.30
CA ARG A 214 20.53 -1.44 -15.66
C ARG A 214 19.57 -1.90 -14.58
N ARG A 215 19.78 -1.71 -13.27
CA ARG A 215 18.78 -2.15 -12.26
C ARG A 215 18.83 -1.32 -10.98
N PHE A 216 17.73 -0.69 -10.67
CA PHE A 216 17.46 -0.04 -9.39
C PHE A 216 16.27 -0.71 -8.73
N SER A 217 16.38 -1.02 -7.46
CA SER A 217 15.26 -1.40 -6.62
C SER A 217 15.09 -0.35 -5.52
N CYS A 218 13.88 0.19 -5.41
CA CYS A 218 13.47 0.97 -4.26
C CYS A 218 12.82 -0.01 -3.29
N ILE A 219 13.32 -0.09 -2.07
CA ILE A 219 12.70 -0.86 -1.00
C ILE A 219 12.12 0.16 -0.02
N CYS A 220 10.80 0.23 0.03
CA CYS A 220 10.12 0.95 1.11
C CYS A 220 9.94 -0.06 2.26
N ASN A 221 10.69 0.10 3.32
CA ASN A 221 10.46 -0.63 4.55
C ASN A 221 9.64 0.25 5.49
N ASN A 222 8.43 -0.20 5.76
CA ASN A 222 7.66 0.24 6.91
C ASN A 222 7.93 -0.73 8.05
N PHE A 223 8.41 -0.23 9.15
CA PHE A 223 8.31 -0.85 10.45
C PHE A 223 7.55 0.06 11.37
#